data_2676e05775e19eb6baea3954e5740986
#
_entry.id   2676e05775e19eb6baea3954e5740986
#
_cell.length_a   1.000
_cell.length_b   1.000
_cell.length_c   1.000
_cell.angle_alpha   90.00
_cell.angle_beta   90.00
_cell.angle_gamma   90.00
#
_symmetry.space_group_name_H-M   'P 1'
#
loop_
_entity.id
_entity.type
_entity.pdbx_description
1 polymer ?
#
loop_
_entity_poly.entity_id
_entity_poly.type
_entity_poly.pdbx_seq_one_letter_code
_entity_poly.pdbx_strand_id
1 'polypeptide(L)'
;MIGVKKLQDFSKAMIGPVLYLPAIGLLIALFSMTTNRLWVDESSGIYLLGKFVSSMLWALMNNLGFLFCLGLASGLAKTRKAEAAFVAAMTWLVYLAANNSWLTLTHRLATGATNAQLYGSGQTYIFGFQVIDMGVFLGIILGCAVAFVHNRVVGIEFRGALSIYGNSKLVLIVMLPLVGLFAIATVYLWPVVELGISALTGFMKSFGAIGVFLYGFLNRFLIPTGLHHLIWSPFVFTSIGGQLLIDGQTVIGAKPIFLAEIARHPVDTLSESARFLTYGMVKIFGTAGMALAFYRTAKPENKQRLKVTLIPLIVTSVLVGITEPFEFLFIFTAPLLWLIYSLLDGFFQMLAWLFHVRVCATNGLIDFVVYNLPAGASVTRWPVFVALGLLETATMYLVGTFCITRLRMLTPGREAAADAVRPPQTDPANGESDKGAMVIAGLGGKENVCAVENCFTRLRVDVRDPALIQQTLLKESGGSSVLIKGNHVQVIYGLGVNKIRTAVNASLGVTE
;
A
#
# COMPACT_ATOMS: atom_id res chain seq x y z
N MET A 1 21.18 8.75 7.88
CA MET A 1 20.34 9.45 6.87
C MET A 1 20.13 8.67 5.57
N ILE A 2 21.14 7.98 5.02
CA ILE A 2 21.01 7.18 3.78
C ILE A 2 19.98 6.03 3.89
N GLY A 3 19.85 5.41 5.05
CA GLY A 3 18.89 4.32 5.26
C GLY A 3 17.42 4.75 5.18
N VAL A 4 17.07 5.92 5.74
CA VAL A 4 15.69 6.42 5.76
C VAL A 4 15.19 6.77 4.35
N LYS A 5 16.06 7.34 3.48
CA LYS A 5 15.69 7.66 2.10
C LYS A 5 15.41 6.38 1.30
N LYS A 6 16.29 5.36 1.39
CA LYS A 6 16.09 4.08 0.71
C LYS A 6 14.79 3.39 1.13
N LEU A 7 14.47 3.47 2.42
CA LEU A 7 13.25 2.90 2.97
C LEU A 7 12.00 3.64 2.46
N GLN A 8 12.06 4.98 2.35
CA GLN A 8 10.98 5.78 1.77
C GLN A 8 10.79 5.50 0.27
N ASP A 9 11.87 5.31 -0.49
CA ASP A 9 11.80 4.98 -1.92
C ASP A 9 11.19 3.58 -2.10
N PHE A 10 11.57 2.61 -1.28
CA PHE A 10 10.96 1.29 -1.25
C PHE A 10 9.45 1.36 -0.94
N SER A 11 9.07 2.08 0.11
CA SER A 11 7.65 2.26 0.48
C SER A 11 6.83 2.87 -0.67
N LYS A 12 7.39 3.85 -1.39
CA LYS A 12 6.72 4.44 -2.56
C LYS A 12 6.56 3.45 -3.70
N ALA A 13 7.59 2.66 -3.98
CA ALA A 13 7.53 1.66 -5.04
C ALA A 13 6.50 0.56 -4.75
N MET A 14 6.30 0.20 -3.46
CA MET A 14 5.26 -0.72 -3.00
C MET A 14 3.84 -0.20 -3.25
N ILE A 15 3.63 1.10 -3.20
CA ILE A 15 2.30 1.70 -3.41
C ILE A 15 1.78 1.41 -4.83
N GLY A 16 2.67 1.43 -5.85
CA GLY A 16 2.26 1.24 -7.25
C GLY A 16 1.39 0.00 -7.47
N PRO A 17 1.89 -1.22 -7.24
CA PRO A 17 1.09 -2.44 -7.38
C PRO A 17 -0.14 -2.47 -6.47
N VAL A 18 -0.03 -1.95 -5.24
CA VAL A 18 -1.10 -1.99 -4.22
C VAL A 18 -2.30 -1.13 -4.62
N LEU A 19 -2.10 -0.03 -5.35
CA LEU A 19 -3.20 0.86 -5.76
C LEU A 19 -4.21 0.20 -6.70
N TYR A 20 -3.84 -0.85 -7.44
CA TYR A 20 -4.76 -1.58 -8.30
C TYR A 20 -5.62 -2.59 -7.54
N LEU A 21 -5.17 -3.07 -6.38
CA LEU A 21 -5.86 -4.10 -5.61
C LEU A 21 -7.25 -3.71 -5.11
N PRO A 22 -7.52 -2.47 -4.66
CA PRO A 22 -8.86 -2.04 -4.30
C PRO A 22 -9.86 -2.13 -5.46
N ALA A 23 -9.45 -1.71 -6.66
CA ALA A 23 -10.29 -1.78 -7.84
C ALA A 23 -10.59 -3.25 -8.23
N ILE A 24 -9.56 -4.10 -8.22
CA ILE A 24 -9.71 -5.54 -8.49
C ILE A 24 -10.62 -6.19 -7.45
N GLY A 25 -10.37 -5.90 -6.16
CA GLY A 25 -11.17 -6.43 -5.05
C GLY A 25 -12.64 -5.97 -5.10
N LEU A 26 -12.90 -4.70 -5.45
CA LEU A 26 -14.25 -4.18 -5.63
C LEU A 26 -14.98 -4.94 -6.77
N LEU A 27 -14.32 -5.14 -7.90
CA LEU A 27 -14.88 -5.91 -9.02
C LEU A 27 -15.14 -7.38 -8.64
N ILE A 28 -14.22 -8.02 -7.92
CA ILE A 28 -14.44 -9.38 -7.41
C ILE A 28 -15.69 -9.43 -6.54
N ALA A 29 -15.88 -8.47 -5.63
CA ALA A 29 -17.05 -8.44 -4.76
C ALA A 29 -18.36 -8.21 -5.54
N LEU A 30 -18.37 -7.30 -6.52
CA LEU A 30 -19.54 -7.06 -7.38
C LEU A 30 -19.91 -8.32 -8.18
N PHE A 31 -18.94 -8.98 -8.80
CA PHE A 31 -19.19 -10.20 -9.56
C PHE A 31 -19.43 -11.43 -8.69
N SER A 32 -18.99 -11.45 -7.43
CA SER A 32 -19.37 -12.51 -6.49
C SER A 32 -20.89 -12.52 -6.20
N MET A 33 -21.54 -11.35 -6.26
CA MET A 33 -23.00 -11.27 -6.14
C MET A 33 -23.72 -11.97 -7.30
N THR A 34 -23.18 -11.90 -8.50
CA THR A 34 -23.76 -12.58 -9.68
C THR A 34 -23.53 -14.09 -9.70
N THR A 35 -22.66 -14.59 -8.86
CA THR A 35 -22.40 -16.03 -8.68
C THR A 35 -23.01 -16.60 -7.40
N ASN A 36 -23.83 -15.80 -6.72
CA ASN A 36 -24.48 -16.19 -5.48
C ASN A 36 -25.69 -17.11 -5.77
N ARG A 37 -25.61 -18.35 -5.32
CA ARG A 37 -26.65 -19.37 -5.52
C ARG A 37 -27.96 -19.10 -4.79
N LEU A 38 -28.04 -18.13 -3.89
CA LEU A 38 -29.29 -17.80 -3.19
C LEU A 38 -30.30 -17.09 -4.10
N TRP A 39 -29.83 -16.34 -5.10
CA TRP A 39 -30.71 -15.55 -5.99
C TRP A 39 -30.36 -15.66 -7.47
N VAL A 40 -29.27 -16.36 -7.82
CA VAL A 40 -28.87 -16.56 -9.22
C VAL A 40 -28.76 -18.05 -9.51
N ASP A 41 -29.52 -18.51 -10.48
CA ASP A 41 -29.46 -19.89 -10.94
C ASP A 41 -28.13 -20.17 -11.65
N GLU A 42 -27.51 -21.33 -11.37
CA GLU A 42 -26.24 -21.72 -11.96
C GLU A 42 -26.29 -21.87 -13.50
N SER A 43 -27.47 -22.19 -14.03
CA SER A 43 -27.68 -22.29 -15.49
C SER A 43 -27.85 -20.92 -16.16
N SER A 44 -28.00 -19.83 -15.40
CA SER A 44 -28.25 -18.51 -15.94
C SER A 44 -27.01 -17.91 -16.61
N GLY A 45 -27.23 -17.13 -17.69
CA GLY A 45 -26.15 -16.39 -18.35
C GLY A 45 -25.42 -15.41 -17.42
N ILE A 46 -26.14 -14.87 -16.40
CA ILE A 46 -25.57 -13.97 -15.39
C ILE A 46 -24.56 -14.71 -14.52
N TYR A 47 -24.88 -15.94 -14.08
CA TYR A 47 -23.96 -16.78 -13.30
C TYR A 47 -22.71 -17.13 -14.11
N LEU A 48 -22.87 -17.53 -15.35
CA LEU A 48 -21.76 -17.88 -16.24
C LEU A 48 -20.85 -16.67 -16.49
N LEU A 49 -21.43 -15.49 -16.75
CA LEU A 49 -20.68 -14.24 -16.90
C LEU A 49 -19.94 -13.88 -15.60
N GLY A 50 -20.61 -14.02 -14.45
CA GLY A 50 -20.01 -13.78 -13.14
C GLY A 50 -18.81 -14.69 -12.87
N LYS A 51 -18.92 -15.97 -13.13
CA LYS A 51 -17.82 -16.94 -13.03
C LYS A 51 -16.66 -16.59 -13.96
N PHE A 52 -16.97 -16.25 -15.22
CA PHE A 52 -15.96 -15.87 -16.21
C PHE A 52 -15.17 -14.63 -15.74
N VAL A 53 -15.85 -13.54 -15.38
CA VAL A 53 -15.19 -12.31 -14.91
C VAL A 53 -14.44 -12.54 -13.60
N SER A 54 -15.02 -13.30 -12.67
CA SER A 54 -14.34 -13.65 -11.43
C SER A 54 -13.03 -14.40 -11.70
N SER A 55 -13.01 -15.36 -12.63
CA SER A 55 -11.78 -16.10 -12.98
C SER A 55 -10.68 -15.20 -13.53
N MET A 56 -11.04 -14.20 -14.35
CA MET A 56 -10.09 -13.19 -14.86
C MET A 56 -9.48 -12.34 -13.73
N LEU A 57 -10.31 -11.91 -12.79
CA LEU A 57 -9.87 -11.06 -11.66
C LEU A 57 -9.02 -11.87 -10.67
N TRP A 58 -9.39 -13.11 -10.40
CA TRP A 58 -8.60 -14.02 -9.56
C TRP A 58 -7.23 -14.35 -10.16
N ALA A 59 -7.10 -14.37 -11.49
CA ALA A 59 -5.79 -14.52 -12.13
C ALA A 59 -4.81 -13.41 -11.72
N LEU A 60 -5.28 -12.17 -11.53
CA LEU A 60 -4.45 -11.07 -11.01
C LEU A 60 -4.11 -11.28 -9.54
N MET A 61 -5.09 -11.66 -8.71
CA MET A 61 -4.89 -11.86 -7.28
C MET A 61 -3.95 -13.03 -6.98
N ASN A 62 -4.06 -14.12 -7.72
CA ASN A 62 -3.20 -15.30 -7.54
C ASN A 62 -1.75 -15.06 -7.99
N ASN A 63 -1.50 -14.04 -8.80
CA ASN A 63 -0.17 -13.68 -9.31
C ASN A 63 0.35 -12.34 -8.76
N LEU A 64 -0.05 -11.98 -7.55
CA LEU A 64 0.40 -10.73 -6.90
C LEU A 64 1.93 -10.64 -6.81
N GLY A 65 2.63 -11.74 -6.53
CA GLY A 65 4.09 -11.77 -6.50
C GLY A 65 4.72 -11.25 -7.80
N PHE A 66 4.19 -11.66 -8.95
CA PHE A 66 4.63 -11.18 -10.26
C PHE A 66 4.37 -9.67 -10.43
N LEU A 67 3.18 -9.20 -10.05
CA LEU A 67 2.84 -7.78 -10.14
C LEU A 67 3.73 -6.92 -9.22
N PHE A 68 4.05 -7.40 -8.02
CA PHE A 68 5.00 -6.74 -7.12
C PHE A 68 6.42 -6.74 -7.69
N CYS A 69 6.87 -7.82 -8.34
CA CYS A 69 8.18 -7.87 -8.98
C CYS A 69 8.34 -6.78 -10.04
N LEU A 70 7.36 -6.66 -10.94
CA LEU A 70 7.34 -5.63 -11.98
C LEU A 70 7.25 -4.22 -11.41
N GLY A 71 6.32 -4.01 -10.48
CA GLY A 71 6.07 -2.71 -9.87
C GLY A 71 7.25 -2.18 -9.07
N LEU A 72 7.91 -3.03 -8.30
CA LEU A 72 9.10 -2.67 -7.52
C LEU A 72 10.32 -2.41 -8.42
N ALA A 73 10.55 -3.27 -9.42
CA ALA A 73 11.65 -3.06 -10.35
C ALA A 73 11.51 -1.71 -11.09
N SER A 74 10.31 -1.42 -11.60
CA SER A 74 9.99 -0.16 -12.26
C SER A 74 10.04 1.03 -11.29
N GLY A 75 9.43 0.89 -10.10
CA GLY A 75 9.32 1.97 -9.12
C GLY A 75 10.66 2.40 -8.51
N LEU A 76 11.58 1.43 -8.31
CA LEU A 76 12.91 1.67 -7.75
C LEU A 76 13.97 1.99 -8.81
N ALA A 77 13.68 1.75 -10.10
CA ALA A 77 14.59 2.14 -11.18
C ALA A 77 14.66 3.66 -11.31
N LYS A 78 15.89 4.18 -11.37
CA LYS A 78 16.15 5.63 -11.52
C LYS A 78 15.88 6.12 -12.92
N THR A 79 16.21 5.30 -13.92
CA THR A 79 16.06 5.59 -15.36
C THR A 79 15.54 4.35 -16.07
N ARG A 80 14.98 4.49 -17.27
CA ARG A 80 14.52 3.38 -18.11
C ARG A 80 13.59 2.40 -17.37
N LYS A 81 12.59 2.94 -16.68
CA LYS A 81 11.67 2.18 -15.80
C LYS A 81 10.96 1.03 -16.50
N ALA A 82 10.54 1.24 -17.76
CA ALA A 82 9.90 0.20 -18.55
C ALA A 82 10.84 -0.98 -18.86
N GLU A 83 12.13 -0.69 -19.16
CA GLU A 83 13.12 -1.74 -19.37
C GLU A 83 13.39 -2.53 -18.09
N ALA A 84 13.41 -1.87 -16.91
CA ALA A 84 13.54 -2.53 -15.62
C ALA A 84 12.36 -3.49 -15.35
N ALA A 85 11.12 -3.08 -15.65
CA ALA A 85 9.96 -3.95 -15.55
C ALA A 85 10.05 -5.15 -16.50
N PHE A 86 10.50 -4.95 -17.73
CA PHE A 86 10.67 -6.03 -18.70
C PHE A 86 11.75 -7.04 -18.27
N VAL A 87 12.90 -6.55 -17.78
CA VAL A 87 13.93 -7.42 -17.19
C VAL A 87 13.39 -8.18 -15.99
N ALA A 88 12.55 -7.56 -15.14
CA ALA A 88 11.93 -8.22 -14.00
C ALA A 88 10.99 -9.36 -14.43
N ALA A 89 10.22 -9.18 -15.50
CA ALA A 89 9.38 -10.25 -16.05
C ALA A 89 10.20 -11.46 -16.53
N MET A 90 11.30 -11.20 -17.26
CA MET A 90 12.21 -12.28 -17.68
C MET A 90 12.88 -12.95 -16.49
N THR A 91 13.34 -12.17 -15.51
CA THR A 91 13.94 -12.67 -14.25
C THR A 91 12.98 -13.57 -13.47
N TRP A 92 11.70 -13.20 -13.42
CA TRP A 92 10.65 -14.01 -12.80
C TRP A 92 10.54 -15.39 -13.46
N LEU A 93 10.42 -15.42 -14.78
CA LEU A 93 10.33 -16.70 -15.54
C LEU A 93 11.57 -17.57 -15.35
N VAL A 94 12.76 -16.97 -15.38
CA VAL A 94 14.03 -17.70 -15.14
C VAL A 94 14.04 -18.29 -13.73
N TYR A 95 13.61 -17.54 -12.70
CA TYR A 95 13.51 -18.06 -11.35
C TYR A 95 12.58 -19.28 -11.28
N LEU A 96 11.38 -19.17 -11.83
CA LEU A 96 10.42 -20.29 -11.79
C LEU A 96 11.00 -21.55 -12.43
N ALA A 97 11.60 -21.42 -13.62
CA ALA A 97 12.22 -22.53 -14.33
C ALA A 97 13.41 -23.12 -13.55
N ALA A 98 14.29 -22.27 -13.02
CA ALA A 98 15.46 -22.71 -12.26
C ALA A 98 15.09 -23.41 -10.96
N ASN A 99 14.11 -22.85 -10.20
CA ASN A 99 13.66 -23.46 -8.94
C ASN A 99 12.97 -24.81 -9.17
N ASN A 100 12.08 -24.88 -10.16
CA ASN A 100 11.45 -26.14 -10.55
C ASN A 100 12.47 -27.18 -10.99
N SER A 101 13.42 -26.80 -11.84
CA SER A 101 14.48 -27.70 -12.31
C SER A 101 15.32 -28.22 -11.14
N TRP A 102 15.69 -27.35 -10.18
CA TRP A 102 16.48 -27.77 -9.02
C TRP A 102 15.71 -28.71 -8.09
N LEU A 103 14.42 -28.45 -7.85
CA LEU A 103 13.54 -29.35 -7.11
C LEU A 103 13.43 -30.73 -7.79
N THR A 104 13.32 -30.75 -9.12
CA THR A 104 13.26 -31.99 -9.91
C THR A 104 14.57 -32.77 -9.81
N LEU A 105 15.71 -32.12 -10.06
CA LEU A 105 17.04 -32.75 -10.04
C LEU A 105 17.44 -33.28 -8.65
N THR A 106 16.92 -32.64 -7.59
CA THR A 106 17.20 -33.05 -6.21
C THR A 106 16.12 -33.96 -5.62
N HIS A 107 15.14 -34.39 -6.42
CA HIS A 107 14.01 -35.25 -6.00
C HIS A 107 13.22 -34.67 -4.82
N ARG A 108 13.04 -33.33 -4.79
CA ARG A 108 12.34 -32.60 -3.73
C ARG A 108 10.97 -32.09 -4.14
N LEU A 109 10.50 -32.45 -5.33
CA LEU A 109 9.14 -32.13 -5.74
C LEU A 109 8.13 -32.84 -4.83
N ALA A 110 7.20 -32.08 -4.26
CA ALA A 110 6.05 -32.64 -3.57
C ALA A 110 5.09 -33.31 -4.57
N THR A 111 4.46 -34.40 -4.14
CA THR A 111 3.48 -35.11 -4.96
C THR A 111 2.15 -34.34 -4.99
N GLY A 112 1.71 -33.93 -6.17
CA GLY A 112 0.45 -33.22 -6.36
C GLY A 112 0.39 -32.58 -7.75
N ALA A 113 -0.74 -32.68 -8.43
CA ALA A 113 -0.94 -32.10 -9.75
C ALA A 113 -1.59 -30.71 -9.73
N THR A 114 -2.08 -30.27 -8.55
CA THR A 114 -2.78 -29.00 -8.37
C THR A 114 -2.33 -28.31 -7.10
N ASN A 115 -2.54 -26.99 -6.99
CA ASN A 115 -2.24 -26.23 -5.78
C ASN A 115 -3.00 -26.76 -4.55
N ALA A 116 -4.19 -27.29 -4.74
CA ALA A 116 -4.94 -27.92 -3.67
C ALA A 116 -4.24 -29.15 -3.07
N GLN A 117 -3.63 -29.97 -3.93
CA GLN A 117 -2.88 -31.17 -3.50
C GLN A 117 -1.52 -30.84 -2.91
N LEU A 118 -0.94 -29.69 -3.28
CA LEU A 118 0.32 -29.18 -2.71
C LEU A 118 0.12 -28.41 -1.40
N TYR A 119 -1.12 -28.27 -0.95
CA TYR A 119 -1.42 -27.55 0.30
C TYR A 119 -0.62 -28.10 1.49
N GLY A 120 0.11 -27.22 2.18
CA GLY A 120 0.93 -27.59 3.34
C GLY A 120 2.29 -28.21 3.01
N SER A 121 2.62 -28.43 1.73
CA SER A 121 3.93 -28.93 1.30
C SER A 121 5.03 -27.86 1.22
N GLY A 122 4.68 -26.58 1.35
CA GLY A 122 5.59 -25.44 1.10
C GLY A 122 5.88 -25.20 -0.39
N GLN A 123 5.12 -25.85 -1.30
CA GLN A 123 5.27 -25.70 -2.74
C GLN A 123 3.93 -25.31 -3.40
N THR A 124 4.01 -24.64 -4.54
CA THR A 124 2.86 -24.16 -5.30
C THR A 124 3.14 -24.14 -6.79
N TYR A 125 2.09 -24.16 -7.62
CA TYR A 125 2.18 -23.92 -9.06
C TYR A 125 2.04 -22.44 -9.40
N ILE A 126 3.05 -21.88 -10.07
CA ILE A 126 3.02 -20.52 -10.63
C ILE A 126 3.36 -20.62 -12.12
N PHE A 127 2.50 -20.15 -13.00
CA PHE A 127 2.68 -20.21 -14.47
C PHE A 127 3.01 -21.63 -15.00
N GLY A 128 2.49 -22.65 -14.33
CA GLY A 128 2.74 -24.06 -14.70
C GLY A 128 4.02 -24.67 -14.13
N PHE A 129 4.84 -23.92 -13.42
CA PHE A 129 6.02 -24.42 -12.72
C PHE A 129 5.68 -24.72 -11.26
N GLN A 130 6.04 -25.89 -10.77
CA GLN A 130 5.99 -26.22 -9.35
C GLN A 130 7.24 -25.68 -8.67
N VAL A 131 7.08 -24.78 -7.73
CA VAL A 131 8.15 -24.04 -7.09
C VAL A 131 7.93 -23.90 -5.57
N ILE A 132 8.95 -23.49 -4.83
CA ILE A 132 8.79 -23.11 -3.43
C ILE A 132 7.80 -21.94 -3.30
N ASP A 133 6.82 -22.07 -2.41
CA ASP A 133 5.80 -21.04 -2.17
C ASP A 133 6.37 -19.91 -1.30
N MET A 134 6.84 -18.88 -1.95
CA MET A 134 7.28 -17.63 -1.30
C MET A 134 6.21 -16.54 -1.35
N GLY A 135 5.08 -16.79 -2.01
CA GLY A 135 4.01 -15.80 -2.20
C GLY A 135 4.53 -14.49 -2.77
N VAL A 136 4.10 -13.38 -2.18
CA VAL A 136 4.49 -12.01 -2.59
C VAL A 136 5.98 -11.72 -2.30
N PHE A 137 6.60 -12.41 -1.32
CA PHE A 137 8.01 -12.18 -0.98
C PHE A 137 8.96 -12.45 -2.14
N LEU A 138 8.67 -13.46 -2.96
CA LEU A 138 9.44 -13.71 -4.18
C LEU A 138 9.47 -12.46 -5.07
N GLY A 139 8.31 -11.86 -5.29
CA GLY A 139 8.19 -10.65 -6.11
C GLY A 139 8.93 -9.46 -5.53
N ILE A 140 8.83 -9.27 -4.22
CA ILE A 140 9.54 -8.21 -3.51
C ILE A 140 11.05 -8.38 -3.67
N ILE A 141 11.58 -9.56 -3.40
CA ILE A 141 13.02 -9.83 -3.46
C ILE A 141 13.55 -9.68 -4.89
N LEU A 142 12.89 -10.31 -5.87
CA LEU A 142 13.32 -10.24 -7.27
C LEU A 142 13.20 -8.82 -7.82
N GLY A 143 12.10 -8.11 -7.53
CA GLY A 143 11.91 -6.72 -7.99
C GLY A 143 12.97 -5.77 -7.43
N CYS A 144 13.31 -5.90 -6.14
CA CYS A 144 14.39 -5.15 -5.52
C CYS A 144 15.76 -5.52 -6.10
N ALA A 145 16.04 -6.80 -6.32
CA ALA A 145 17.30 -7.26 -6.91
C ALA A 145 17.47 -6.74 -8.33
N VAL A 146 16.45 -6.82 -9.17
CA VAL A 146 16.46 -6.27 -10.53
C VAL A 146 16.71 -4.76 -10.50
N ALA A 147 15.99 -4.01 -9.66
CA ALA A 147 16.18 -2.56 -9.55
C ALA A 147 17.61 -2.20 -9.09
N PHE A 148 18.15 -2.97 -8.13
CA PHE A 148 19.49 -2.76 -7.63
C PHE A 148 20.58 -2.96 -8.70
N VAL A 149 20.50 -4.06 -9.46
CA VAL A 149 21.42 -4.35 -10.57
C VAL A 149 21.20 -3.35 -11.70
N HIS A 150 19.94 -3.08 -12.07
CA HIS A 150 19.57 -2.12 -13.11
C HIS A 150 20.19 -0.74 -12.85
N ASN A 151 20.03 -0.19 -11.65
CA ASN A 151 20.56 1.12 -11.30
C ASN A 151 22.11 1.22 -11.32
N ARG A 152 22.82 0.09 -11.32
CA ARG A 152 24.28 0.05 -11.40
C ARG A 152 24.83 -0.22 -12.79
N VAL A 153 24.08 -0.98 -13.59
CA VAL A 153 24.59 -1.61 -14.79
C VAL A 153 23.97 -1.03 -16.07
N VAL A 154 22.74 -0.47 -16.00
CA VAL A 154 21.99 0.00 -17.18
C VAL A 154 22.70 1.09 -17.99
N GLY A 155 23.59 1.87 -17.38
CA GLY A 155 24.35 2.90 -18.06
C GLY A 155 25.64 2.41 -18.75
N ILE A 156 25.95 1.11 -18.64
CA ILE A 156 27.17 0.55 -19.24
C ILE A 156 26.92 0.26 -20.73
N GLU A 157 27.72 0.89 -21.58
CA GLU A 157 27.68 0.71 -23.01
C GLU A 157 28.99 0.07 -23.48
N PHE A 158 28.88 -0.97 -24.29
CA PHE A 158 30.02 -1.62 -24.91
C PHE A 158 30.28 -1.02 -26.30
N ARG A 159 31.53 -1.12 -26.79
CA ARG A 159 31.91 -0.65 -28.11
C ARG A 159 31.92 -1.79 -29.14
N GLY A 160 31.71 -1.43 -30.42
CA GLY A 160 31.75 -2.38 -31.52
C GLY A 160 30.65 -3.43 -31.48
N ALA A 161 30.97 -4.67 -31.82
CA ALA A 161 30.01 -5.77 -31.90
C ALA A 161 29.37 -6.12 -30.53
N LEU A 162 30.03 -5.79 -29.42
CA LEU A 162 29.50 -6.02 -28.09
C LEU A 162 28.44 -5.01 -27.64
N SER A 163 28.21 -3.91 -28.39
CA SER A 163 27.24 -2.87 -28.04
C SER A 163 25.81 -3.39 -27.87
N ILE A 164 25.45 -4.46 -28.56
CA ILE A 164 24.16 -5.15 -28.48
C ILE A 164 23.88 -5.74 -27.09
N TYR A 165 24.91 -6.05 -26.30
CA TYR A 165 24.81 -6.62 -24.95
C TYR A 165 24.82 -5.57 -23.84
N GLY A 166 24.94 -4.29 -24.15
CA GLY A 166 24.89 -3.18 -23.20
C GLY A 166 23.47 -2.87 -22.67
N ASN A 167 23.43 -1.88 -21.79
CA ASN A 167 22.17 -1.36 -21.21
C ASN A 167 21.36 -2.45 -20.47
N SER A 168 20.05 -2.51 -20.69
CA SER A 168 19.13 -3.46 -20.03
C SER A 168 19.44 -4.94 -20.30
N LYS A 169 20.06 -5.26 -21.46
CA LYS A 169 20.49 -6.63 -21.78
C LYS A 169 21.61 -7.09 -20.87
N LEU A 170 22.54 -6.19 -20.54
CA LEU A 170 23.58 -6.49 -19.55
C LEU A 170 22.99 -6.73 -18.15
N VAL A 171 21.93 -5.98 -17.78
CA VAL A 171 21.20 -6.21 -16.53
C VAL A 171 20.66 -7.64 -16.47
N LEU A 172 20.01 -8.10 -17.55
CA LEU A 172 19.51 -9.48 -17.63
C LEU A 172 20.67 -10.51 -17.53
N ILE A 173 21.75 -10.30 -18.28
CA ILE A 173 22.93 -11.22 -18.26
C ILE A 173 23.49 -11.35 -16.84
N VAL A 174 23.57 -10.26 -16.09
CA VAL A 174 24.02 -10.27 -14.69
C VAL A 174 22.99 -10.95 -13.78
N MET A 175 21.69 -10.75 -14.04
CA MET A 175 20.63 -11.36 -13.24
C MET A 175 20.55 -12.89 -13.42
N LEU A 176 20.90 -13.45 -14.56
CA LEU A 176 20.79 -14.90 -14.82
C LEU A 176 21.53 -15.74 -13.76
N PRO A 177 22.87 -15.57 -13.53
CA PRO A 177 23.56 -16.34 -12.49
C PRO A 177 23.08 -16.02 -11.08
N LEU A 178 22.72 -14.76 -10.79
CA LEU A 178 22.23 -14.37 -9.48
C LEU A 178 20.89 -15.04 -9.15
N VAL A 179 19.99 -15.10 -10.12
CA VAL A 179 18.69 -15.75 -9.98
C VAL A 179 18.82 -17.26 -9.90
N GLY A 180 19.72 -17.87 -10.67
CA GLY A 180 20.02 -19.29 -10.56
C GLY A 180 20.49 -19.68 -9.16
N LEU A 181 21.46 -18.95 -8.61
CA LEU A 181 21.93 -19.15 -7.24
C LEU A 181 20.82 -18.90 -6.20
N PHE A 182 20.02 -17.86 -6.39
CA PHE A 182 18.89 -17.56 -5.51
C PHE A 182 17.83 -18.66 -5.57
N ALA A 183 17.51 -19.19 -6.76
CA ALA A 183 16.55 -20.29 -6.93
C ALA A 183 17.00 -21.56 -6.20
N ILE A 184 18.30 -21.88 -6.21
CA ILE A 184 18.87 -22.98 -5.42
C ILE A 184 18.78 -22.67 -3.93
N ALA A 185 19.21 -21.48 -3.52
CA ALA A 185 19.22 -21.08 -2.12
C ALA A 185 17.84 -21.14 -1.47
N THR A 186 16.80 -20.73 -2.20
CA THR A 186 15.40 -20.72 -1.68
C THR A 186 14.90 -22.12 -1.34
N VAL A 187 15.33 -23.16 -2.04
CA VAL A 187 14.93 -24.55 -1.73
C VAL A 187 15.37 -24.97 -0.33
N TYR A 188 16.47 -24.42 0.17
CA TYR A 188 17.02 -24.77 1.49
C TYR A 188 16.73 -23.73 2.57
N LEU A 189 16.74 -22.46 2.20
CA LEU A 189 16.58 -21.37 3.17
C LEU A 189 15.13 -21.02 3.47
N TRP A 190 14.26 -21.09 2.44
CA TRP A 190 12.86 -20.67 2.62
C TRP A 190 12.08 -21.51 3.61
N PRO A 191 12.24 -22.85 3.68
CA PRO A 191 11.58 -23.65 4.72
C PRO A 191 11.92 -23.20 6.14
N VAL A 192 13.14 -22.68 6.39
CA VAL A 192 13.54 -22.13 7.69
C VAL A 192 12.81 -20.81 7.96
N VAL A 193 12.68 -19.96 6.94
CA VAL A 193 11.88 -18.73 7.03
C VAL A 193 10.41 -19.05 7.29
N GLU A 194 9.87 -20.06 6.62
CA GLU A 194 8.50 -20.52 6.79
C GLU A 194 8.23 -21.04 8.21
N LEU A 195 9.19 -21.77 8.80
CA LEU A 195 9.13 -22.14 10.21
C LEU A 195 9.10 -20.91 11.14
N GLY A 196 9.92 -19.89 10.86
CA GLY A 196 9.89 -18.62 11.58
C GLY A 196 8.56 -17.88 11.45
N ILE A 197 8.00 -17.85 10.24
CA ILE A 197 6.68 -17.29 9.96
C ILE A 197 5.59 -18.05 10.70
N SER A 198 5.63 -19.38 10.67
CA SER A 198 4.69 -20.25 11.37
C SER A 198 4.78 -20.08 12.89
N ALA A 199 5.99 -19.91 13.43
CA ALA A 199 6.21 -19.61 14.84
C ALA A 199 5.63 -18.23 15.22
N LEU A 200 5.83 -17.19 14.40
CA LEU A 200 5.25 -15.86 14.61
C LEU A 200 3.71 -15.92 14.55
N THR A 201 3.15 -16.65 13.58
CA THR A 201 1.70 -16.86 13.47
C THR A 201 1.17 -17.66 14.66
N GLY A 202 1.90 -18.69 15.09
CA GLY A 202 1.58 -19.46 16.30
C GLY A 202 1.63 -18.58 17.55
N PHE A 203 2.63 -17.72 17.69
CA PHE A 203 2.72 -16.70 18.74
C PHE A 203 1.50 -15.79 18.71
N MET A 204 1.16 -15.19 17.58
CA MET A 204 -0.01 -14.32 17.48
C MET A 204 -1.33 -15.05 17.70
N LYS A 205 -1.44 -16.34 17.32
CA LYS A 205 -2.59 -17.19 17.64
C LYS A 205 -2.69 -17.48 19.14
N SER A 206 -1.57 -17.81 19.79
CA SER A 206 -1.54 -18.12 21.22
C SER A 206 -1.73 -16.90 22.10
N PHE A 207 -1.28 -15.71 21.67
CA PHE A 207 -1.51 -14.45 22.37
C PHE A 207 -2.83 -13.78 21.99
N GLY A 208 -3.60 -14.36 21.06
CA GLY A 208 -4.97 -13.97 20.72
C GLY A 208 -5.17 -12.46 20.63
N ALA A 209 -5.80 -11.88 21.64
CA ALA A 209 -6.12 -10.45 21.73
C ALA A 209 -4.88 -9.55 21.65
N ILE A 210 -3.80 -9.89 22.35
CA ILE A 210 -2.56 -9.10 22.40
C ILE A 210 -1.88 -9.11 21.00
N GLY A 211 -1.93 -10.25 20.30
CA GLY A 211 -1.40 -10.35 18.94
C GLY A 211 -2.11 -9.41 17.97
N VAL A 212 -3.43 -9.30 18.03
CA VAL A 212 -4.23 -8.38 17.23
C VAL A 212 -3.97 -6.93 17.63
N PHE A 213 -3.83 -6.65 18.92
CA PHE A 213 -3.43 -5.34 19.41
C PHE A 213 -2.09 -4.89 18.80
N LEU A 214 -1.06 -5.75 18.89
CA LEU A 214 0.27 -5.43 18.34
C LEU A 214 0.23 -5.25 16.82
N TYR A 215 -0.53 -6.07 16.12
CA TYR A 215 -0.73 -5.92 14.68
C TYR A 215 -1.33 -4.54 14.34
N GLY A 216 -2.42 -4.16 14.98
CA GLY A 216 -3.08 -2.88 14.77
C GLY A 216 -2.18 -1.70 15.14
N PHE A 217 -1.55 -1.76 16.31
CA PHE A 217 -0.62 -0.75 16.79
C PHE A 217 0.55 -0.52 15.82
N LEU A 218 1.26 -1.58 15.42
CA LEU A 218 2.42 -1.49 14.53
C LEU A 218 2.02 -1.05 13.13
N ASN A 219 0.87 -1.51 12.63
CA ASN A 219 0.34 -1.09 11.34
C ASN A 219 0.13 0.43 11.27
N ARG A 220 -0.23 1.05 12.40
CA ARG A 220 -0.42 2.49 12.49
C ARG A 220 0.87 3.22 12.86
N PHE A 221 1.56 2.77 13.89
CA PHE A 221 2.74 3.42 14.42
C PHE A 221 3.88 3.56 13.40
N LEU A 222 4.02 2.59 12.49
CA LEU A 222 5.08 2.56 11.48
C LEU A 222 4.79 3.35 10.20
N ILE A 223 3.64 4.02 10.08
CA ILE A 223 3.30 4.85 8.91
C ILE A 223 4.35 5.92 8.59
N PRO A 224 4.92 6.66 9.58
CA PRO A 224 5.93 7.68 9.28
C PRO A 224 7.18 7.14 8.59
N THR A 225 7.50 5.89 8.85
CA THR A 225 8.66 5.20 8.26
C THR A 225 8.34 4.50 6.95
N GLY A 226 7.04 4.30 6.65
CA GLY A 226 6.56 3.49 5.53
C GLY A 226 6.66 1.98 5.77
N LEU A 227 7.13 1.55 6.96
CA LEU A 227 7.29 0.13 7.28
C LEU A 227 5.97 -0.60 7.57
N HIS A 228 4.88 0.13 7.77
CA HIS A 228 3.56 -0.47 8.00
C HIS A 228 3.13 -1.43 6.87
N HIS A 229 3.58 -1.20 5.64
CA HIS A 229 3.35 -2.12 4.53
C HIS A 229 3.98 -3.51 4.76
N LEU A 230 5.11 -3.58 5.45
CA LEU A 230 5.76 -4.84 5.82
C LEU A 230 5.02 -5.57 6.95
N ILE A 231 4.18 -4.86 7.71
CA ILE A 231 3.36 -5.46 8.76
C ILE A 231 2.05 -6.00 8.19
N TRP A 232 1.23 -5.15 7.52
CA TRP A 232 -0.10 -5.59 7.10
C TRP A 232 -0.09 -6.48 5.85
N SER A 233 0.79 -6.21 4.88
CA SER A 233 0.78 -6.90 3.59
C SER A 233 0.99 -8.43 3.72
N PRO A 234 1.94 -8.95 4.53
CA PRO A 234 2.08 -10.38 4.73
C PRO A 234 0.83 -11.05 5.31
N PHE A 235 0.15 -10.42 6.25
CA PHE A 235 -1.08 -10.98 6.82
C PHE A 235 -2.24 -10.95 5.82
N VAL A 236 -2.32 -9.93 5.00
CA VAL A 236 -3.41 -9.79 4.04
C VAL A 236 -3.24 -10.73 2.85
N PHE A 237 -2.00 -10.95 2.36
CA PHE A 237 -1.76 -11.61 1.07
C PHE A 237 -0.86 -12.85 1.09
N THR A 238 -0.34 -13.27 2.24
CA THR A 238 0.52 -14.47 2.33
C THR A 238 -0.03 -15.48 3.33
N SER A 239 0.61 -16.64 3.41
CA SER A 239 0.28 -17.73 4.34
C SER A 239 0.33 -17.32 5.82
N ILE A 240 1.00 -16.22 6.16
CA ILE A 240 0.98 -15.65 7.52
C ILE A 240 -0.45 -15.29 7.94
N GLY A 241 -1.24 -14.71 7.05
CA GLY A 241 -2.64 -14.35 7.29
C GLY A 241 -3.59 -15.54 7.30
N GLY A 242 -3.15 -16.68 6.83
CA GLY A 242 -3.91 -17.93 6.79
C GLY A 242 -3.81 -18.62 5.44
N GLN A 243 -4.14 -19.90 5.47
CA GLN A 243 -4.34 -20.74 4.29
C GLN A 243 -5.63 -21.55 4.50
N LEU A 244 -6.45 -21.63 3.49
CA LEU A 244 -7.70 -22.37 3.56
C LEU A 244 -7.96 -23.08 2.22
N LEU A 245 -8.38 -24.32 2.29
CA LEU A 245 -8.80 -25.08 1.11
C LEU A 245 -10.28 -24.77 0.83
N ILE A 246 -10.55 -24.12 -0.29
CA ILE A 246 -11.89 -23.70 -0.70
C ILE A 246 -12.14 -24.24 -2.12
N ASP A 247 -13.19 -25.05 -2.29
CA ASP A 247 -13.59 -25.66 -3.57
C ASP A 247 -12.44 -26.37 -4.30
N GLY A 248 -11.58 -27.06 -3.54
CA GLY A 248 -10.43 -27.78 -4.08
C GLY A 248 -9.24 -26.88 -4.47
N GLN A 249 -9.29 -25.58 -4.17
CA GLN A 249 -8.19 -24.63 -4.37
C GLN A 249 -7.65 -24.12 -3.05
N THR A 250 -6.33 -24.04 -2.94
CA THR A 250 -5.68 -23.42 -1.79
C THR A 250 -5.73 -21.89 -1.93
N VAL A 251 -6.46 -21.26 -1.03
CA VAL A 251 -6.55 -19.80 -0.94
C VAL A 251 -5.65 -19.31 0.18
N ILE A 252 -4.79 -18.34 -0.13
CA ILE A 252 -3.73 -17.87 0.76
C ILE A 252 -3.93 -16.38 1.06
N GLY A 253 -3.80 -16.01 2.35
CA GLY A 253 -3.92 -14.63 2.81
C GLY A 253 -5.31 -14.27 3.31
N ALA A 254 -5.36 -13.38 4.31
CA ALA A 254 -6.61 -13.05 4.98
C ALA A 254 -7.68 -12.49 4.02
N LYS A 255 -7.31 -11.59 3.10
CA LYS A 255 -8.26 -10.96 2.18
C LYS A 255 -8.74 -11.91 1.08
N PRO A 256 -7.88 -12.67 0.37
CA PRO A 256 -8.33 -13.69 -0.55
C PRO A 256 -9.23 -14.75 0.09
N ILE A 257 -8.90 -15.23 1.31
CA ILE A 257 -9.73 -16.18 2.05
C ILE A 257 -11.11 -15.58 2.31
N PHE A 258 -11.17 -14.38 2.87
CA PHE A 258 -12.44 -13.70 3.16
C PHE A 258 -13.30 -13.56 1.90
N LEU A 259 -12.72 -13.13 0.77
CA LEU A 259 -13.44 -12.97 -0.50
C LEU A 259 -13.95 -14.31 -1.05
N ALA A 260 -13.15 -15.37 -0.93
CA ALA A 260 -13.54 -16.71 -1.36
C ALA A 260 -14.65 -17.28 -0.47
N GLU A 261 -14.59 -17.03 0.85
CA GLU A 261 -15.64 -17.46 1.78
C GLU A 261 -16.96 -16.76 1.51
N ILE A 262 -16.98 -15.42 1.34
CA ILE A 262 -18.23 -14.69 1.05
C ILE A 262 -18.80 -14.96 -0.35
N ALA A 263 -17.99 -15.45 -1.28
CA ALA A 263 -18.46 -15.90 -2.60
C ALA A 263 -19.21 -17.24 -2.54
N ARG A 264 -19.11 -17.96 -1.42
CA ARG A 264 -19.84 -19.22 -1.19
C ARG A 264 -21.09 -18.90 -0.38
N HIS A 265 -22.24 -19.29 -0.88
CA HIS A 265 -23.49 -19.13 -0.13
C HIS A 265 -24.20 -20.49 0.01
N PRO A 266 -24.79 -20.77 1.17
CA PRO A 266 -24.75 -19.97 2.41
C PRO A 266 -23.37 -19.98 3.09
N VAL A 267 -22.98 -18.85 3.68
CA VAL A 267 -21.79 -18.75 4.54
C VAL A 267 -22.23 -18.88 5.98
N ASP A 268 -21.86 -19.97 6.64
CA ASP A 268 -22.20 -20.17 8.05
C ASP A 268 -21.24 -19.44 8.99
N THR A 269 -19.95 -19.48 8.68
CA THR A 269 -18.91 -18.84 9.48
C THR A 269 -17.76 -18.37 8.59
N LEU A 270 -17.14 -17.26 8.98
CA LEU A 270 -15.89 -16.78 8.37
C LEU A 270 -14.69 -17.24 9.21
N SER A 271 -13.59 -17.55 8.54
CA SER A 271 -12.35 -17.95 9.18
C SER A 271 -11.79 -16.87 10.10
N GLU A 272 -10.96 -17.29 11.06
CA GLU A 272 -10.32 -16.34 11.98
C GLU A 272 -9.33 -15.38 11.30
N SER A 273 -8.89 -15.69 10.09
CA SER A 273 -8.01 -14.81 9.31
C SER A 273 -8.63 -13.44 9.03
N ALA A 274 -9.97 -13.33 9.02
CA ALA A 274 -10.68 -12.06 8.87
C ALA A 274 -10.33 -11.01 9.94
N ARG A 275 -9.78 -11.42 11.10
CA ARG A 275 -9.29 -10.50 12.15
C ARG A 275 -8.23 -9.51 11.68
N PHE A 276 -7.45 -9.87 10.66
CA PHE A 276 -6.43 -9.03 10.08
C PHE A 276 -6.98 -8.02 9.05
N LEU A 277 -8.29 -7.99 8.81
CA LEU A 277 -8.94 -7.09 7.86
C LEU A 277 -9.71 -5.95 8.52
N THR A 278 -9.77 -5.93 9.86
CA THR A 278 -10.52 -4.92 10.64
C THR A 278 -9.78 -3.59 10.81
N TYR A 279 -8.51 -3.50 10.40
CA TYR A 279 -7.68 -2.28 10.54
C TYR A 279 -8.20 -1.05 9.78
N GLY A 280 -9.24 -1.22 8.97
CA GLY A 280 -9.97 -0.11 8.36
C GLY A 280 -10.91 0.63 9.32
N MET A 281 -11.10 0.16 10.57
CA MET A 281 -11.97 0.83 11.55
C MET A 281 -11.50 2.26 11.80
N VAL A 282 -10.24 2.47 12.09
CA VAL A 282 -9.67 3.80 12.30
C VAL A 282 -9.77 4.68 11.06
N LYS A 283 -9.72 4.09 9.85
CA LYS A 283 -9.85 4.83 8.58
C LYS A 283 -11.23 5.44 8.41
N ILE A 284 -12.28 4.72 8.83
CA ILE A 284 -13.68 5.14 8.73
C ILE A 284 -14.05 6.02 9.94
N PHE A 285 -13.67 5.60 11.14
CA PHE A 285 -14.16 6.15 12.40
C PHE A 285 -13.10 6.97 13.16
N GLY A 286 -11.91 6.42 13.38
CA GLY A 286 -10.89 7.03 14.23
C GLY A 286 -10.34 8.34 13.67
N THR A 287 -10.10 8.42 12.36
CA THR A 287 -9.66 9.67 11.69
C THR A 287 -10.68 10.78 11.84
N ALA A 288 -11.98 10.46 11.73
CA ALA A 288 -13.05 11.42 11.92
C ALA A 288 -13.07 11.98 13.37
N GLY A 289 -12.92 11.09 14.36
CA GLY A 289 -12.82 11.49 15.78
C GLY A 289 -11.63 12.41 16.05
N MET A 290 -10.45 12.08 15.56
CA MET A 290 -9.26 12.89 15.73
C MET A 290 -9.38 14.24 14.98
N ALA A 291 -9.97 14.27 13.79
CA ALA A 291 -10.24 15.51 13.06
C ALA A 291 -11.19 16.44 13.81
N LEU A 292 -12.22 15.88 14.45
CA LEU A 292 -13.12 16.66 15.34
C LEU A 292 -12.35 17.24 16.54
N ALA A 293 -11.40 16.50 17.12
CA ALA A 293 -10.53 17.01 18.18
C ALA A 293 -9.66 18.18 17.71
N PHE A 294 -9.08 18.11 16.52
CA PHE A 294 -8.34 19.23 15.92
C PHE A 294 -9.22 20.45 15.71
N TYR A 295 -10.40 20.25 15.10
CA TYR A 295 -11.34 21.35 14.86
C TYR A 295 -11.84 22.00 16.16
N ARG A 296 -12.13 21.20 17.20
CA ARG A 296 -12.57 21.68 18.51
C ARG A 296 -11.51 22.53 19.20
N THR A 297 -10.24 22.10 19.14
CA THR A 297 -9.10 22.72 19.84
C THR A 297 -8.41 23.81 19.03
N ALA A 298 -8.74 23.99 17.77
CA ALA A 298 -8.18 25.02 16.89
C ALA A 298 -8.52 26.42 17.40
N LYS A 299 -7.62 27.37 17.16
CA LYS A 299 -7.88 28.80 17.41
C LYS A 299 -9.03 29.28 16.53
N PRO A 300 -9.89 30.19 17.03
CA PRO A 300 -11.05 30.70 16.28
C PRO A 300 -10.70 31.18 14.87
N GLU A 301 -9.62 31.94 14.74
CA GLU A 301 -9.11 32.49 13.47
C GLU A 301 -8.71 31.43 12.45
N ASN A 302 -8.30 30.24 12.89
CA ASN A 302 -7.83 29.15 12.02
C ASN A 302 -8.92 28.12 11.68
N LYS A 303 -10.09 28.16 12.36
CA LYS A 303 -11.12 27.11 12.24
C LYS A 303 -11.65 26.95 10.83
N GLN A 304 -11.98 28.06 10.15
CA GLN A 304 -12.54 27.99 8.80
C GLN A 304 -11.55 27.36 7.82
N ARG A 305 -10.30 27.78 7.89
CA ARG A 305 -9.21 27.24 7.09
C ARG A 305 -8.97 25.77 7.39
N LEU A 306 -8.90 25.39 8.66
CA LEU A 306 -8.71 24.02 9.08
C LEU A 306 -9.85 23.12 8.57
N LYS A 307 -11.10 23.58 8.62
CA LYS A 307 -12.26 22.88 8.10
C LYS A 307 -12.11 22.54 6.60
N VAL A 308 -11.69 23.53 5.79
CA VAL A 308 -11.46 23.34 4.35
C VAL A 308 -10.37 22.29 4.08
N THR A 309 -9.34 22.24 4.94
CA THR A 309 -8.27 21.25 4.83
C THR A 309 -8.72 19.84 5.29
N LEU A 310 -9.43 19.76 6.42
CA LEU A 310 -9.80 18.46 7.02
C LEU A 310 -10.87 17.71 6.22
N ILE A 311 -11.86 18.39 5.66
CA ILE A 311 -12.99 17.73 4.98
C ILE A 311 -12.51 16.80 3.85
N PRO A 312 -11.69 17.25 2.86
CA PRO A 312 -11.22 16.37 1.80
C PRO A 312 -10.38 15.19 2.32
N LEU A 313 -9.57 15.43 3.35
CA LEU A 313 -8.72 14.39 3.94
C LEU A 313 -9.54 13.30 4.64
N ILE A 314 -10.58 13.71 5.38
CA ILE A 314 -11.50 12.77 6.04
C ILE A 314 -12.34 12.02 5.01
N VAL A 315 -12.85 12.69 4.01
CA VAL A 315 -13.62 12.04 2.92
C VAL A 315 -12.74 10.98 2.23
N THR A 316 -11.48 11.29 1.94
CA THR A 316 -10.54 10.34 1.34
C THR A 316 -10.25 9.16 2.29
N SER A 317 -10.03 9.44 3.57
CA SER A 317 -9.82 8.39 4.58
C SER A 317 -11.04 7.48 4.70
N VAL A 318 -12.22 8.07 4.88
CA VAL A 318 -13.46 7.32 5.12
C VAL A 318 -13.86 6.50 3.89
N LEU A 319 -13.89 7.10 2.71
CA LEU A 319 -14.39 6.42 1.50
C LEU A 319 -13.39 5.40 0.95
N VAL A 320 -12.12 5.79 0.82
CA VAL A 320 -11.10 5.01 0.09
C VAL A 320 -10.05 4.39 1.02
N GLY A 321 -10.03 4.79 2.29
CA GLY A 321 -9.11 4.23 3.28
C GLY A 321 -7.67 4.73 3.18
N ILE A 322 -7.43 5.88 2.54
CA ILE A 322 -6.12 6.52 2.47
C ILE A 322 -6.02 7.54 3.61
N THR A 323 -5.28 7.20 4.66
CA THR A 323 -5.18 8.01 5.90
C THR A 323 -3.93 8.86 5.97
N GLU A 324 -2.89 8.51 5.24
CA GLU A 324 -1.58 9.14 5.32
C GLU A 324 -1.61 10.67 5.17
N PRO A 325 -2.42 11.26 4.26
CA PRO A 325 -2.48 12.72 4.13
C PRO A 325 -3.03 13.41 5.38
N PHE A 326 -3.97 12.78 6.08
CA PHE A 326 -4.50 13.29 7.35
C PHE A 326 -3.49 13.11 8.49
N GLU A 327 -2.89 11.93 8.59
CA GLU A 327 -1.98 11.55 9.66
C GLU A 327 -0.69 12.36 9.63
N PHE A 328 -0.17 12.65 8.44
CA PHE A 328 1.02 13.50 8.27
C PHE A 328 0.81 14.96 8.74
N LEU A 329 -0.41 15.40 9.00
CA LEU A 329 -0.65 16.72 9.59
C LEU A 329 -0.11 16.82 11.03
N PHE A 330 -0.09 15.70 11.77
CA PHE A 330 0.27 15.76 13.20
C PHE A 330 1.36 14.78 13.65
N ILE A 331 1.76 13.80 12.84
CA ILE A 331 2.84 12.86 13.17
C ILE A 331 4.11 13.58 13.66
N PHE A 332 4.51 14.65 12.96
CA PHE A 332 5.76 15.36 13.27
C PHE A 332 5.57 16.52 14.24
N THR A 333 4.38 17.09 14.34
CA THR A 333 4.08 18.23 15.22
C THR A 333 3.63 17.78 16.60
N ALA A 334 3.05 16.60 16.72
CA ALA A 334 2.55 16.03 17.96
C ALA A 334 2.83 14.51 18.05
N PRO A 335 4.11 14.06 18.11
CA PRO A 335 4.46 12.64 18.07
C PRO A 335 3.89 11.81 19.22
N LEU A 336 3.71 12.42 20.41
CA LEU A 336 3.06 11.76 21.52
C LEU A 336 1.57 11.50 21.25
N LEU A 337 0.89 12.44 20.58
CA LEU A 337 -0.50 12.22 20.15
C LEU A 337 -0.58 11.12 19.09
N TRP A 338 0.41 11.04 18.21
CA TRP A 338 0.55 9.96 17.25
C TRP A 338 0.70 8.58 17.92
N LEU A 339 1.53 8.49 18.94
CA LEU A 339 1.68 7.27 19.73
C LEU A 339 0.35 6.84 20.36
N ILE A 340 -0.35 7.79 21.01
CA ILE A 340 -1.65 7.55 21.64
C ILE A 340 -2.70 7.11 20.60
N TYR A 341 -2.75 7.78 19.47
CA TYR A 341 -3.63 7.44 18.34
C TYR A 341 -3.37 6.01 17.84
N SER A 342 -2.10 5.61 17.70
CA SER A 342 -1.72 4.27 17.27
C SER A 342 -2.07 3.20 18.31
N LEU A 343 -1.88 3.48 19.60
CA LEU A 343 -2.27 2.58 20.69
C LEU A 343 -3.78 2.36 20.75
N LEU A 344 -4.56 3.43 20.55
CA LEU A 344 -6.02 3.35 20.52
C LEU A 344 -6.50 2.53 19.31
N ASP A 345 -5.92 2.70 18.12
CA ASP A 345 -6.26 1.88 16.95
C ASP A 345 -6.00 0.40 17.23
N GLY A 346 -4.82 0.04 17.75
CA GLY A 346 -4.52 -1.34 18.14
C GLY A 346 -5.53 -1.89 19.17
N PHE A 347 -5.92 -1.07 20.16
CA PHE A 347 -6.90 -1.45 21.18
C PHE A 347 -8.28 -1.72 20.58
N PHE A 348 -8.76 -0.88 19.67
CA PHE A 348 -10.07 -1.08 19.03
C PHE A 348 -10.08 -2.29 18.08
N GLN A 349 -8.97 -2.57 17.40
CA GLN A 349 -8.83 -3.81 16.63
C GLN A 349 -8.86 -5.06 17.54
N MET A 350 -8.21 -5.00 18.70
CA MET A 350 -8.28 -6.04 19.73
C MET A 350 -9.71 -6.24 20.21
N LEU A 351 -10.45 -5.16 20.49
CA LEU A 351 -11.86 -5.25 20.88
C LEU A 351 -12.71 -5.89 19.78
N ALA A 352 -12.50 -5.49 18.52
CA ALA A 352 -13.20 -6.10 17.39
C ALA A 352 -12.99 -7.62 17.34
N TRP A 353 -11.76 -8.08 17.60
CA TRP A 353 -11.47 -9.51 17.68
C TRP A 353 -12.18 -10.18 18.87
N LEU A 354 -12.15 -9.58 20.07
CA LEU A 354 -12.81 -10.11 21.27
C LEU A 354 -14.33 -10.25 21.08
N PHE A 355 -14.93 -9.33 20.34
CA PHE A 355 -16.36 -9.38 19.98
C PHE A 355 -16.62 -10.23 18.72
N HIS A 356 -15.63 -11.01 18.26
CA HIS A 356 -15.74 -11.88 17.09
C HIS A 356 -16.19 -11.17 15.81
N VAL A 357 -15.80 -9.93 15.62
CA VAL A 357 -16.03 -9.19 14.38
C VAL A 357 -15.19 -9.81 13.26
N ARG A 358 -15.83 -10.07 12.12
CA ARG A 358 -15.23 -10.65 10.92
C ARG A 358 -15.52 -9.76 9.71
N VAL A 359 -15.07 -8.52 9.78
CA VAL A 359 -15.33 -7.46 8.79
C VAL A 359 -14.10 -7.23 7.94
N CYS A 360 -14.28 -7.12 6.62
CA CYS A 360 -13.28 -6.60 5.70
C CYS A 360 -13.55 -5.11 5.43
N ALA A 361 -12.72 -4.24 5.97
CA ALA A 361 -12.81 -2.79 5.77
C ALA A 361 -11.43 -2.19 5.41
N THR A 362 -10.62 -2.95 4.66
CA THR A 362 -9.22 -2.61 4.39
C THR A 362 -9.04 -1.28 3.66
N ASN A 363 -9.96 -0.92 2.77
CA ASN A 363 -9.93 0.30 1.96
C ASN A 363 -11.11 1.25 2.26
N GLY A 364 -11.55 1.32 3.51
CA GLY A 364 -12.55 2.28 3.95
C GLY A 364 -14.00 1.81 3.79
N LEU A 365 -14.91 2.79 3.72
CA LEU A 365 -16.35 2.57 3.74
C LEU A 365 -16.85 1.81 2.50
N ILE A 366 -16.24 2.01 1.34
CA ILE A 366 -16.62 1.31 0.11
C ILE A 366 -16.41 -0.19 0.28
N ASP A 367 -15.23 -0.63 0.71
CA ASP A 367 -14.96 -2.04 1.03
C ASP A 367 -15.94 -2.57 2.08
N PHE A 368 -16.15 -1.77 3.15
CA PHE A 368 -17.05 -2.15 4.22
C PHE A 368 -18.46 -2.46 3.70
N VAL A 369 -19.05 -1.55 2.91
CA VAL A 369 -20.41 -1.69 2.38
C VAL A 369 -20.50 -2.88 1.41
N VAL A 370 -19.57 -2.95 0.46
CA VAL A 370 -19.63 -3.92 -0.65
C VAL A 370 -19.41 -5.36 -0.17
N TYR A 371 -18.50 -5.57 0.80
CA TYR A 371 -18.17 -6.92 1.23
C TYR A 371 -19.05 -7.43 2.37
N ASN A 372 -19.38 -6.57 3.34
CA ASN A 372 -19.93 -7.06 4.60
C ASN A 372 -21.45 -7.00 4.67
N LEU A 373 -22.10 -6.02 3.99
CA LEU A 373 -23.56 -5.95 4.01
C LEU A 373 -24.19 -7.15 3.30
N PRO A 374 -23.74 -7.56 2.08
CA PRO A 374 -24.27 -8.75 1.43
C PRO A 374 -23.97 -10.05 2.16
N ALA A 375 -22.79 -10.14 2.82
CA ALA A 375 -22.41 -11.33 3.59
C ALA A 375 -23.28 -11.54 4.85
N GLY A 376 -23.95 -10.48 5.31
CA GLY A 376 -24.91 -10.54 6.41
C GLY A 376 -24.33 -10.22 7.80
N ALA A 377 -25.21 -9.73 8.68
CA ALA A 377 -24.86 -9.29 10.03
C ALA A 377 -24.50 -10.44 10.97
N SER A 378 -25.12 -11.61 10.78
CA SER A 378 -24.85 -12.80 11.60
C SER A 378 -23.45 -13.35 11.38
N VAL A 379 -22.95 -13.30 10.15
CA VAL A 379 -21.65 -13.85 9.73
C VAL A 379 -20.51 -12.90 10.02
N THR A 380 -20.66 -11.63 9.61
CA THR A 380 -19.60 -10.63 9.73
C THR A 380 -19.59 -9.87 11.06
N ARG A 381 -20.72 -9.84 11.75
CA ARG A 381 -20.98 -8.98 12.92
C ARG A 381 -20.69 -7.49 12.65
N TRP A 382 -20.99 -7.04 11.44
CA TRP A 382 -20.79 -5.64 11.06
C TRP A 382 -21.52 -4.61 11.95
N PRO A 383 -22.69 -4.89 12.57
CA PRO A 383 -23.30 -3.92 13.49
C PRO A 383 -22.41 -3.67 14.72
N VAL A 384 -21.73 -4.70 15.21
CA VAL A 384 -20.77 -4.57 16.32
C VAL A 384 -19.56 -3.76 15.88
N PHE A 385 -19.06 -3.98 14.65
CA PHE A 385 -17.98 -3.17 14.07
C PHE A 385 -18.35 -1.68 14.03
N VAL A 386 -19.56 -1.35 13.60
CA VAL A 386 -20.06 0.04 13.58
C VAL A 386 -20.16 0.60 15.00
N ALA A 387 -20.70 -0.15 15.96
CA ALA A 387 -20.81 0.30 17.34
C ALA A 387 -19.43 0.58 17.97
N LEU A 388 -18.46 -0.33 17.76
CA LEU A 388 -17.07 -0.12 18.19
C LEU A 388 -16.41 1.05 17.46
N GLY A 389 -16.67 1.23 16.18
CA GLY A 389 -16.16 2.36 15.40
C GLY A 389 -16.69 3.71 15.90
N LEU A 390 -17.99 3.80 16.22
CA LEU A 390 -18.55 5.00 16.83
C LEU A 390 -17.94 5.28 18.21
N LEU A 391 -17.70 4.23 19.01
CA LEU A 391 -16.99 4.34 20.27
C LEU A 391 -15.53 4.79 20.06
N GLU A 392 -14.85 4.29 19.03
CA GLU A 392 -13.51 4.75 18.62
C GLU A 392 -13.53 6.23 18.25
N THR A 393 -14.51 6.68 17.45
CA THR A 393 -14.69 8.11 17.11
C THR A 393 -14.80 8.96 18.38
N ALA A 394 -15.66 8.56 19.31
CA ALA A 394 -15.85 9.27 20.58
C ALA A 394 -14.56 9.27 21.41
N THR A 395 -13.89 8.14 21.52
CA THR A 395 -12.63 7.99 22.27
C THR A 395 -11.52 8.84 21.65
N MET A 396 -11.33 8.78 20.33
CA MET A 396 -10.34 9.60 19.62
C MET A 396 -10.60 11.11 19.79
N TYR A 397 -11.88 11.50 19.75
CA TYR A 397 -12.27 12.90 20.01
C TYR A 397 -11.98 13.33 21.43
N LEU A 398 -12.40 12.55 22.43
CA LEU A 398 -12.24 12.92 23.84
C LEU A 398 -10.77 12.89 24.28
N VAL A 399 -10.06 11.78 24.00
CA VAL A 399 -8.64 11.63 24.34
C VAL A 399 -7.80 12.62 23.53
N GLY A 400 -8.07 12.79 22.25
CA GLY A 400 -7.39 13.79 21.41
C GLY A 400 -7.56 15.20 21.96
N THR A 401 -8.81 15.61 22.25
CA THR A 401 -9.09 16.94 22.83
C THR A 401 -8.41 17.13 24.18
N PHE A 402 -8.46 16.13 25.06
CA PHE A 402 -7.79 16.17 26.36
C PHE A 402 -6.28 16.32 26.22
N CYS A 403 -5.62 15.47 25.43
CA CYS A 403 -4.18 15.49 25.22
C CYS A 403 -3.72 16.84 24.59
N ILE A 404 -4.42 17.29 23.56
CA ILE A 404 -4.08 18.56 22.88
C ILE A 404 -4.18 19.74 23.81
N THR A 405 -5.23 19.81 24.62
CA THR A 405 -5.44 20.95 25.53
C THR A 405 -4.55 20.88 26.76
N ARG A 406 -4.45 19.71 27.41
CA ARG A 406 -3.71 19.52 28.66
C ARG A 406 -2.20 19.59 28.45
N LEU A 407 -1.70 19.02 27.37
CA LEU A 407 -0.28 19.01 27.03
C LEU A 407 0.13 20.16 26.09
N ARG A 408 -0.81 21.07 25.77
CA ARG A 408 -0.59 22.25 24.91
C ARG A 408 0.09 21.91 23.58
N MET A 409 -0.32 20.80 22.96
CA MET A 409 0.29 20.32 21.72
C MET A 409 0.03 21.27 20.55
N LEU A 410 1.03 21.46 19.70
CA LEU A 410 0.93 22.24 18.46
C LEU A 410 0.35 21.36 17.33
N THR A 411 -0.95 21.14 17.40
CA THR A 411 -1.69 20.41 16.37
C THR A 411 -2.22 21.37 15.29
N PRO A 412 -2.68 20.83 14.13
CA PRO A 412 -3.25 21.65 13.08
C PRO A 412 -4.33 22.64 13.59
N GLY A 413 -4.24 23.86 13.18
CA GLY A 413 -5.13 24.94 13.60
C GLY A 413 -4.74 25.66 14.91
N ARG A 414 -3.65 25.23 15.57
CA ARG A 414 -3.13 25.89 16.80
C ARG A 414 -1.87 26.73 16.55
N GLU A 415 -1.40 26.80 15.32
CA GLU A 415 -0.27 27.64 14.89
C GLU A 415 -0.53 29.11 15.19
N ALA A 416 0.53 29.92 15.36
CA ALA A 416 0.43 31.35 15.41
C ALA A 416 -0.04 31.95 14.08
N ALA A 417 -0.77 33.04 14.08
CA ALA A 417 -1.30 33.66 12.86
C ALA A 417 -0.22 34.00 11.82
N ALA A 418 1.02 34.24 12.25
CA ALA A 418 2.17 34.52 11.39
C ALA A 418 2.71 33.30 10.65
N ASP A 419 2.53 32.09 11.22
CA ASP A 419 2.99 30.79 10.64
C ASP A 419 1.89 30.08 9.85
N ALA A 420 0.71 30.67 9.80
CA ALA A 420 -0.45 30.11 9.10
C ALA A 420 -0.25 30.24 7.58
N VAL A 421 0.15 29.15 6.94
CA VAL A 421 0.21 29.03 5.46
C VAL A 421 -1.17 29.36 4.88
N ARG A 422 -1.30 30.37 4.02
CA ARG A 422 -2.56 30.69 3.33
C ARG A 422 -3.04 29.50 2.50
N PRO A 423 -4.34 29.17 2.49
CA PRO A 423 -4.85 28.21 1.51
C PRO A 423 -4.65 28.79 0.10
N PRO A 424 -4.41 27.97 -0.91
CA PRO A 424 -4.37 28.44 -2.27
C PRO A 424 -5.73 29.07 -2.61
N GLN A 425 -5.72 30.35 -2.93
CA GLN A 425 -6.87 30.97 -3.61
C GLN A 425 -6.87 30.39 -5.02
N THR A 426 -7.81 29.53 -5.31
CA THR A 426 -8.09 29.08 -6.66
C THR A 426 -8.86 30.20 -7.37
N ASP A 427 -8.13 31.10 -8.01
CA ASP A 427 -8.71 31.90 -9.07
C ASP A 427 -8.86 31.03 -10.33
N PRO A 428 -10.06 30.92 -10.89
CA PRO A 428 -10.33 30.02 -12.04
C PRO A 428 -9.76 30.49 -13.38
N ALA A 429 -8.99 31.56 -13.43
CA ALA A 429 -8.71 32.27 -14.69
C ALA A 429 -7.26 32.20 -15.22
N ASN A 430 -6.28 31.61 -14.51
CA ASN A 430 -4.92 31.53 -15.07
C ASN A 430 -4.55 30.10 -15.43
N GLY A 431 -4.17 29.91 -16.71
CA GLY A 431 -3.92 28.62 -17.36
C GLY A 431 -2.87 27.75 -16.67
N GLU A 432 -3.00 26.44 -16.83
CA GLU A 432 -2.11 25.41 -16.25
C GLU A 432 -0.62 25.60 -16.62
N SER A 433 -0.33 26.24 -17.74
CA SER A 433 1.02 26.55 -18.22
C SER A 433 1.75 27.59 -17.34
N ASP A 434 1.05 28.60 -16.84
CA ASP A 434 1.62 29.63 -15.98
C ASP A 434 2.02 29.09 -14.61
N LYS A 435 1.30 28.10 -14.09
CA LYS A 435 1.62 27.46 -12.80
C LYS A 435 2.91 26.64 -12.85
N GLY A 436 3.16 25.93 -13.96
CA GLY A 436 4.40 25.19 -14.15
C GLY A 436 5.63 26.12 -14.18
N ALA A 437 5.53 27.22 -14.91
CA ALA A 437 6.58 28.23 -14.97
C ALA A 437 6.84 28.90 -13.61
N MET A 438 5.78 29.19 -12.86
CA MET A 438 5.87 29.78 -11.51
C MET A 438 6.52 28.83 -10.49
N VAL A 439 6.22 27.52 -10.57
CA VAL A 439 6.87 26.50 -9.73
C VAL A 439 8.36 26.42 -10.05
N ILE A 440 8.73 26.40 -11.34
CA ILE A 440 10.14 26.38 -11.76
C ILE A 440 10.87 27.64 -11.28
N ALA A 441 10.27 28.82 -11.42
CA ALA A 441 10.84 30.06 -10.91
C ALA A 441 11.04 29.98 -9.38
N GLY A 442 10.06 29.47 -8.64
CA GLY A 442 10.14 29.25 -7.20
C GLY A 442 11.18 28.21 -6.77
N LEU A 443 11.55 27.30 -7.66
CA LEU A 443 12.63 26.33 -7.45
C LEU A 443 14.02 26.84 -7.82
N GLY A 444 14.14 28.11 -8.24
CA GLY A 444 15.40 28.73 -8.62
C GLY A 444 15.74 28.62 -10.12
N GLY A 445 14.74 28.34 -10.95
CA GLY A 445 14.88 28.24 -12.41
C GLY A 445 15.13 26.81 -12.92
N LYS A 446 15.04 26.65 -14.25
CA LYS A 446 15.18 25.35 -14.92
C LYS A 446 16.51 24.67 -14.64
N GLU A 447 17.60 25.45 -14.61
CA GLU A 447 18.96 24.94 -14.38
C GLU A 447 19.16 24.36 -12.98
N ASN A 448 18.34 24.79 -12.01
CA ASN A 448 18.42 24.31 -10.64
C ASN A 448 17.64 23.01 -10.40
N VAL A 449 16.71 22.63 -11.28
CA VAL A 449 15.89 21.43 -11.17
C VAL A 449 16.61 20.22 -11.74
N CYS A 450 16.86 19.21 -10.90
CA CYS A 450 17.53 17.96 -11.28
C CYS A 450 16.55 16.82 -11.57
N ALA A 451 15.48 16.71 -10.77
CA ALA A 451 14.46 15.67 -10.90
C ALA A 451 13.15 16.16 -10.31
N VAL A 452 12.03 15.78 -10.96
CA VAL A 452 10.68 16.13 -10.50
C VAL A 452 9.87 14.84 -10.35
N GLU A 453 9.45 14.58 -9.13
CA GLU A 453 8.57 13.46 -8.77
C GLU A 453 7.40 13.98 -7.95
N ASN A 454 6.38 13.16 -7.76
CA ASN A 454 5.33 13.45 -6.81
C ASN A 454 4.90 12.20 -6.04
N CYS A 455 4.35 12.40 -4.86
CA CYS A 455 3.49 11.43 -4.21
C CYS A 455 2.03 11.92 -4.28
N PHE A 456 1.13 11.30 -3.57
CA PHE A 456 -0.31 11.60 -3.60
C PHE A 456 -0.65 13.08 -3.40
N THR A 457 0.13 13.81 -2.61
CA THR A 457 -0.17 15.20 -2.22
C THR A 457 1.01 16.15 -2.33
N ARG A 458 2.22 15.67 -2.65
CA ARG A 458 3.45 16.48 -2.63
C ARG A 458 4.20 16.37 -3.95
N LEU A 459 4.56 17.52 -4.49
CA LEU A 459 5.60 17.62 -5.50
C LEU A 459 6.94 17.47 -4.78
N ARG A 460 7.82 16.64 -5.31
CA ARG A 460 9.17 16.39 -4.81
C ARG A 460 10.16 16.74 -5.90
N VAL A 461 11.07 17.62 -5.57
CA VAL A 461 12.05 18.11 -6.52
C VAL A 461 13.43 17.99 -5.92
N ASP A 462 14.35 17.42 -6.69
CA ASP A 462 15.77 17.47 -6.37
C ASP A 462 16.35 18.70 -7.07
N VAL A 463 17.01 19.56 -6.31
CA VAL A 463 17.64 20.80 -6.82
C VAL A 463 19.15 20.74 -6.66
N ARG A 464 19.87 21.52 -7.48
CA ARG A 464 21.34 21.65 -7.38
C ARG A 464 21.73 22.49 -6.18
N ASP A 465 21.10 23.66 -6.04
CA ASP A 465 21.37 24.62 -4.97
C ASP A 465 20.07 24.99 -4.26
N PRO A 466 19.90 24.57 -2.99
CA PRO A 466 18.71 24.89 -2.20
C PRO A 466 18.64 26.37 -1.78
N ALA A 467 19.72 27.14 -1.88
CA ALA A 467 19.74 28.57 -1.54
C ALA A 467 18.96 29.42 -2.57
N LEU A 468 18.76 28.91 -3.79
CA LEU A 468 18.02 29.60 -4.85
C LEU A 468 16.49 29.44 -4.72
N ILE A 469 16.00 28.71 -3.71
CA ILE A 469 14.58 28.41 -3.58
C ILE A 469 13.83 29.62 -3.02
N GLN A 470 12.83 30.05 -3.74
CA GLN A 470 11.91 31.11 -3.36
C GLN A 470 10.61 30.52 -2.85
N GLN A 471 10.54 30.28 -1.54
CA GLN A 471 9.37 29.62 -0.91
C GLN A 471 8.07 30.42 -1.11
N THR A 472 8.14 31.73 -1.26
CA THR A 472 7.01 32.63 -1.56
C THR A 472 6.36 32.26 -2.88
N LEU A 473 7.12 32.14 -3.95
CA LEU A 473 6.62 31.77 -5.29
C LEU A 473 6.03 30.35 -5.29
N LEU A 474 6.65 29.41 -4.57
CA LEU A 474 6.11 28.06 -4.43
C LEU A 474 4.79 28.02 -3.69
N LYS A 475 4.57 28.92 -2.74
CA LYS A 475 3.29 29.08 -2.05
C LYS A 475 2.26 29.78 -2.93
N GLU A 476 2.66 30.79 -3.70
CA GLU A 476 1.79 31.51 -4.64
C GLU A 476 1.32 30.60 -5.79
N SER A 477 2.14 29.64 -6.21
CA SER A 477 1.76 28.63 -7.23
C SER A 477 0.69 27.64 -6.72
N GLY A 478 0.29 27.74 -5.45
CA GLY A 478 -0.70 26.88 -4.82
C GLY A 478 -0.11 25.86 -3.85
N GLY A 479 1.17 25.90 -3.58
CA GLY A 479 1.81 25.05 -2.57
C GLY A 479 1.42 25.45 -1.14
N SER A 480 0.81 24.55 -0.39
CA SER A 480 0.38 24.82 0.98
C SER A 480 1.54 24.81 1.99
N SER A 481 2.62 24.09 1.71
CA SER A 481 3.82 24.04 2.53
C SER A 481 5.03 23.63 1.70
N VAL A 482 6.19 24.17 2.03
CA VAL A 482 7.49 23.85 1.39
C VAL A 482 8.43 23.31 2.46
N LEU A 483 8.94 22.12 2.25
CA LEU A 483 9.92 21.45 3.11
C LEU A 483 11.22 21.30 2.34
N ILE A 484 12.30 21.90 2.84
CA ILE A 484 13.63 21.82 2.25
C ILE A 484 14.50 20.98 3.17
N LYS A 485 15.08 19.90 2.63
CA LYS A 485 16.00 19.02 3.37
C LYS A 485 17.23 18.70 2.51
N GLY A 486 18.28 19.49 2.71
CA GLY A 486 19.42 19.48 1.79
C GLY A 486 18.94 19.86 0.39
N ASN A 487 19.33 19.10 -0.64
CA ASN A 487 18.94 19.34 -2.03
C ASN A 487 17.53 18.83 -2.40
N HIS A 488 16.77 18.29 -1.41
CA HIS A 488 15.42 17.75 -1.64
C HIS A 488 14.38 18.77 -1.18
N VAL A 489 13.52 19.19 -2.11
CA VAL A 489 12.40 20.10 -1.86
C VAL A 489 11.10 19.34 -1.98
N GLN A 490 10.20 19.51 -1.02
CA GLN A 490 8.86 18.95 -1.07
C GLN A 490 7.85 20.09 -0.94
N VAL A 491 6.96 20.20 -1.90
CA VAL A 491 5.88 21.19 -1.91
C VAL A 491 4.53 20.46 -1.86
N ILE A 492 3.70 20.80 -0.90
CA ILE A 492 2.40 20.15 -0.70
C ILE A 492 1.34 20.86 -1.55
N TYR A 493 0.81 20.18 -2.57
CA TYR A 493 -0.27 20.68 -3.45
C TYR A 493 -1.61 19.96 -3.22
N GLY A 494 -1.65 18.91 -2.38
CA GLY A 494 -2.86 18.10 -2.20
C GLY A 494 -3.11 17.18 -3.40
N LEU A 495 -4.38 16.74 -3.56
CA LEU A 495 -4.77 15.76 -4.60
C LEU A 495 -4.54 16.24 -6.05
N GLY A 496 -4.33 17.54 -6.27
CA GLY A 496 -4.02 18.13 -7.58
C GLY A 496 -2.55 18.05 -8.00
N VAL A 497 -1.68 17.46 -7.21
CA VAL A 497 -0.22 17.44 -7.42
C VAL A 497 0.20 16.83 -8.77
N ASN A 498 -0.53 15.84 -9.28
CA ASN A 498 -0.24 15.25 -10.61
C ASN A 498 -0.33 16.28 -11.73
N LYS A 499 -1.35 17.15 -11.72
CA LYS A 499 -1.49 18.24 -12.70
C LYS A 499 -0.33 19.23 -12.60
N ILE A 500 0.10 19.56 -11.38
CA ILE A 500 1.25 20.44 -11.17
C ILE A 500 2.54 19.80 -11.69
N ARG A 501 2.77 18.50 -11.43
CA ARG A 501 3.91 17.78 -11.97
C ARG A 501 3.91 17.79 -13.50
N THR A 502 2.78 17.51 -14.13
CA THR A 502 2.64 17.56 -15.60
C THR A 502 2.94 18.96 -16.13
N ALA A 503 2.43 20.02 -15.48
CA ALA A 503 2.71 21.40 -15.90
C ALA A 503 4.20 21.77 -15.73
N VAL A 504 4.84 21.31 -14.64
CA VAL A 504 6.29 21.52 -14.42
C VAL A 504 7.11 20.75 -15.44
N ASN A 505 6.80 19.48 -15.74
CA ASN A 505 7.50 18.69 -16.74
C ASN A 505 7.36 19.30 -18.14
N ALA A 506 6.16 19.73 -18.53
CA ALA A 506 5.92 20.45 -19.78
C ALA A 506 6.76 21.72 -19.87
N SER A 507 6.83 22.50 -18.79
CA SER A 507 7.64 23.73 -18.73
C SER A 507 9.15 23.46 -18.75
N LEU A 508 9.61 22.29 -18.30
CA LEU A 508 11.01 21.83 -18.39
C LEU A 508 11.35 21.28 -19.79
N GLY A 509 10.33 20.99 -20.62
CA GLY A 509 10.53 20.36 -21.93
C GLY A 509 10.77 18.86 -21.85
N VAL A 510 10.35 18.24 -20.72
CA VAL A 510 10.41 16.78 -20.52
C VAL A 510 9.08 16.17 -20.93
N THR A 511 9.05 15.51 -22.08
CA THR A 511 7.92 14.64 -22.47
C THR A 511 8.02 13.32 -21.70
N GLU A 512 6.93 12.91 -21.05
CA GLU A 512 6.82 11.63 -20.29
C GLU A 512 6.94 10.40 -21.20
#